data_0a7494c0c8b95221e2d9522db94b0ed6
#
_entry.id   0a7494c0c8b95221e2d9522db94b0ed6
#
_cell.length_a   1.000
_cell.length_b   1.000
_cell.length_c   1.000
_cell.angle_alpha   90.00
_cell.angle_beta   90.00
_cell.angle_gamma   90.00
#
_symmetry.space_group_name_H-M   'P 1'
#
loop_
_entity.id
_entity.type
_entity.pdbx_description
1 polymer ?
#
loop_
_entity_poly.entity_id
_entity_poly.type
_entity_poly.pdbx_seq_one_letter_code
_entity_poly.pdbx_strand_id
1 'polypeptide(L)'
;MPWGSKFRVESQEQKLVTEEMSSDNVSLGWIKGFAGSGKTLILKDILKRHKIDYPSDDVCFITYTHALGDMVKGEGDIENCHVCTHTQFLSDRRSYDLVCLDEVQDIKLSDLIKIKSYARKLIVCGDNTQQIYPSSASEGEIESVLKYCTERSLHKVYRTTKKILEIADCIYPDANLFAAIPD
;
A
#
# COMPACT_ATOMS: atom_id res chain seq x y z
N MET A 1 7.31 26.15 2.18
CA MET A 1 7.10 25.09 3.18
C MET A 1 7.93 23.90 2.75
N PRO A 2 8.85 23.36 3.54
CA PRO A 2 9.58 22.17 3.17
C PRO A 2 8.62 20.99 3.11
N TRP A 3 8.70 20.19 2.08
CA TRP A 3 7.89 18.99 1.81
C TRP A 3 8.14 17.83 2.79
N GLY A 4 8.70 18.07 3.94
CA GLY A 4 9.15 17.07 4.93
C GLY A 4 8.42 17.04 6.26
N SER A 5 7.29 17.71 6.42
CA SER A 5 6.59 17.70 7.70
C SER A 5 5.62 16.51 7.80
N LYS A 6 6.10 15.43 8.40
CA LYS A 6 5.35 14.43 9.19
C LYS A 6 3.99 14.04 8.62
N PHE A 7 3.97 13.30 7.52
CA PHE A 7 2.76 12.57 7.13
C PHE A 7 2.43 11.55 8.24
N ARG A 8 1.31 11.75 8.90
CA ARG A 8 0.77 10.83 9.90
C ARG A 8 -0.57 10.31 9.42
N VAL A 9 -0.91 9.09 9.82
CA VAL A 9 -2.29 8.57 9.71
C VAL A 9 -3.19 9.48 10.56
N GLU A 10 -4.04 10.27 9.92
CA GLU A 10 -4.78 11.34 10.60
C GLU A 10 -6.26 11.00 10.74
N SER A 11 -6.88 10.34 9.76
CA SER A 11 -8.31 10.07 9.78
C SER A 11 -8.66 8.84 10.62
N GLN A 12 -9.89 8.83 11.13
CA GLN A 12 -10.45 7.69 11.84
C GLN A 12 -10.45 6.42 10.98
N GLU A 13 -10.84 6.56 9.69
CA GLU A 13 -10.84 5.47 8.72
C GLU A 13 -9.44 4.86 8.55
N GLN A 14 -8.42 5.69 8.34
CA GLN A 14 -7.04 5.25 8.19
C GLN A 14 -6.54 4.53 9.46
N LYS A 15 -6.86 5.05 10.66
CA LYS A 15 -6.49 4.43 11.93
C LYS A 15 -7.10 3.04 12.10
N LEU A 16 -8.40 2.91 11.83
CA LEU A 16 -9.09 1.62 11.92
C LEU A 16 -8.50 0.59 10.96
N VAL A 17 -8.24 0.99 9.71
CA VAL A 17 -7.60 0.11 8.72
C VAL A 17 -6.20 -0.29 9.16
N THR A 18 -5.40 0.66 9.67
CA THR A 18 -4.06 0.35 10.18
C THR A 18 -4.09 -0.63 11.34
N GLU A 19 -4.97 -0.41 12.31
CA GLU A 19 -5.12 -1.29 13.49
C GLU A 19 -5.50 -2.70 13.09
N GLU A 20 -6.50 -2.85 12.23
CA GLU A 20 -6.94 -4.16 11.76
C GLU A 20 -5.86 -4.89 10.97
N MET A 21 -5.22 -4.21 10.00
CA MET A 21 -4.16 -4.81 9.19
C MET A 21 -2.89 -5.12 9.99
N SER A 22 -2.66 -4.44 11.11
CA SER A 22 -1.56 -4.74 12.03
C SER A 22 -1.82 -5.98 12.87
N SER A 23 -3.09 -6.38 13.07
CA SER A 23 -3.47 -7.51 13.90
C SER A 23 -2.80 -8.81 13.44
N ASP A 24 -2.44 -9.67 14.40
CA ASP A 24 -1.84 -10.99 14.16
C ASP A 24 -2.81 -11.97 13.47
N ASN A 25 -4.10 -11.71 13.54
CA ASN A 25 -5.12 -12.50 12.84
C ASN A 25 -5.12 -12.26 11.33
N VAL A 26 -4.44 -11.23 10.85
CA VAL A 26 -4.34 -10.88 9.43
C VAL A 26 -2.99 -11.33 8.89
N SER A 27 -2.94 -12.47 8.22
CA SER A 27 -1.76 -12.93 7.47
C SER A 27 -1.71 -12.41 6.05
N LEU A 28 -2.85 -12.05 5.48
CA LEU A 28 -3.00 -11.52 4.13
C LEU A 28 -4.01 -10.37 4.14
N GLY A 29 -3.58 -9.18 3.73
CA GLY A 29 -4.42 -7.98 3.70
C GLY A 29 -4.35 -7.24 2.37
N TRP A 30 -5.46 -6.64 1.95
CA TRP A 30 -5.55 -5.79 0.77
C TRP A 30 -6.27 -4.48 1.09
N ILE A 31 -5.55 -3.37 0.91
CA ILE A 31 -6.06 -2.02 1.13
C ILE A 31 -6.31 -1.37 -0.23
N LYS A 32 -7.57 -1.19 -0.58
CA LYS A 32 -8.02 -0.50 -1.80
C LYS A 32 -8.26 0.99 -1.51
N GLY A 33 -8.13 1.85 -2.50
CA GLY A 33 -8.48 3.27 -2.37
C GLY A 33 -7.88 4.14 -3.45
N PHE A 34 -8.48 5.29 -3.69
CA PHE A 34 -8.04 6.23 -4.72
C PHE A 34 -6.64 6.80 -4.46
N ALA A 35 -6.06 7.40 -5.51
CA ALA A 35 -4.84 8.20 -5.38
C ALA A 35 -5.00 9.26 -4.28
N GLY A 36 -4.02 9.33 -3.36
CA GLY A 36 -4.06 10.32 -2.29
C GLY A 36 -4.93 9.97 -1.08
N SER A 37 -5.47 8.76 -0.98
CA SER A 37 -6.20 8.28 0.21
C SER A 37 -5.28 7.91 1.40
N GLY A 38 -3.96 7.85 1.19
CA GLY A 38 -2.99 7.57 2.25
C GLY A 38 -2.56 6.11 2.35
N LYS A 39 -2.76 5.27 1.33
CA LYS A 39 -2.37 3.85 1.28
C LYS A 39 -0.93 3.62 1.71
N THR A 40 0.02 4.28 1.05
CA THR A 40 1.46 4.22 1.36
C THR A 40 1.75 4.57 2.82
N LEU A 41 1.04 5.57 3.36
CA LEU A 41 1.19 6.01 4.75
C LEU A 41 0.75 4.92 5.74
N ILE A 42 -0.37 4.25 5.44
CA ILE A 42 -0.88 3.13 6.24
C ILE A 42 0.12 1.97 6.23
N LEU A 43 0.66 1.59 5.06
CA LEU A 43 1.68 0.54 4.98
C LEU A 43 2.90 0.86 5.83
N LYS A 44 3.37 2.12 5.82
CA LYS A 44 4.48 2.58 6.68
C LYS A 44 4.13 2.46 8.17
N ASP A 45 2.92 2.84 8.56
CA ASP A 45 2.49 2.77 9.97
C ASP A 45 2.35 1.30 10.44
N ILE A 46 1.85 0.41 9.58
CA ILE A 46 1.81 -1.04 9.84
C ILE A 46 3.21 -1.59 10.11
N LEU A 47 4.19 -1.24 9.27
CA LEU A 47 5.58 -1.68 9.44
C LEU A 47 6.19 -1.16 10.74
N LYS A 48 5.95 0.12 11.08
CA LYS A 48 6.41 0.72 12.34
C LYS A 48 5.84 -0.01 13.56
N ARG A 49 4.53 -0.25 13.57
CA ARG A 49 3.86 -0.98 14.64
C ARG A 49 4.43 -2.38 14.77
N HIS A 50 4.57 -3.08 13.65
CA HIS A 50 5.14 -4.43 13.65
C HIS A 50 6.56 -4.47 14.23
N LYS A 51 7.42 -3.50 13.88
CA LYS A 51 8.78 -3.42 14.43
C LYS A 51 8.83 -3.04 15.91
N ILE A 52 7.82 -2.34 16.43
CA ILE A 52 7.68 -2.07 17.87
C ILE A 52 7.31 -3.37 18.60
N ASP A 53 6.34 -4.12 18.07
CA ASP A 53 5.83 -5.34 18.71
C ASP A 53 6.80 -6.53 18.51
N TYR A 54 7.48 -6.59 17.34
CA TYR A 54 8.40 -7.65 16.92
C TYR A 54 9.73 -7.08 16.41
N PRO A 55 10.61 -6.59 17.30
CA PRO A 55 11.86 -5.90 16.91
C PRO A 55 12.84 -6.78 16.11
N SER A 56 12.81 -8.10 16.32
CA SER A 56 13.69 -9.07 15.66
C SER A 56 13.20 -9.51 14.27
N ASP A 57 11.92 -9.26 13.93
CA ASP A 57 11.34 -9.71 12.68
C ASP A 57 11.96 -9.01 11.47
N ASP A 58 12.16 -9.77 10.40
CA ASP A 58 12.60 -9.24 9.11
C ASP A 58 11.41 -8.65 8.35
N VAL A 59 11.47 -7.35 8.06
CA VAL A 59 10.38 -6.64 7.38
C VAL A 59 10.84 -6.02 6.06
N CYS A 60 9.96 -6.01 5.06
CA CYS A 60 10.23 -5.46 3.75
C CYS A 60 9.12 -4.53 3.27
N PHE A 61 9.52 -3.40 2.70
CA PHE A 61 8.63 -2.49 1.97
C PHE A 61 8.97 -2.53 0.48
N ILE A 62 8.04 -3.02 -0.33
CA ILE A 62 8.21 -3.11 -1.78
C ILE A 62 7.51 -1.92 -2.43
N THR A 63 8.25 -1.18 -3.26
CA THR A 63 7.74 -0.09 -4.08
C THR A 63 7.84 -0.43 -5.55
N TYR A 64 7.05 0.24 -6.39
CA TYR A 64 7.16 0.09 -7.83
C TYR A 64 8.40 0.82 -8.39
N THR A 65 8.76 1.99 -7.84
CA THR A 65 9.86 2.82 -8.32
C THR A 65 10.93 3.08 -7.26
N HIS A 66 12.19 3.25 -7.70
CA HIS A 66 13.30 3.65 -6.82
C HIS A 66 13.05 4.99 -6.12
N ALA A 67 12.45 5.96 -6.85
CA ALA A 67 12.15 7.28 -6.30
C ALA A 67 11.23 7.22 -5.08
N LEU A 68 10.20 6.35 -5.10
CA LEU A 68 9.34 6.09 -3.95
C LEU A 68 10.12 5.41 -2.81
N GLY A 69 11.01 4.47 -3.15
CA GLY A 69 11.89 3.82 -2.18
C GLY A 69 12.81 4.81 -1.46
N ASP A 70 13.40 5.73 -2.19
CA ASP A 70 14.26 6.77 -1.62
C ASP A 70 13.47 7.75 -0.74
N MET A 71 12.25 8.09 -1.13
CA MET A 71 11.34 8.88 -0.30
C MET A 71 10.97 8.17 1.00
N VAL A 72 10.74 6.86 0.95
CA VAL A 72 10.46 6.04 2.14
C VAL A 72 11.68 6.01 3.08
N LYS A 73 12.90 5.85 2.53
CA LYS A 73 14.16 5.86 3.29
C LYS A 73 14.51 7.24 3.84
N GLY A 74 14.25 8.31 3.08
CA GLY A 74 14.63 9.68 3.45
C GLY A 74 13.82 10.26 4.60
N GLU A 75 12.66 9.72 4.90
CA GLU A 75 11.83 10.14 6.04
C GLU A 75 12.22 9.46 7.37
N GLY A 76 13.33 8.73 7.41
CA GLY A 76 14.03 8.30 8.63
C GLY A 76 13.27 7.37 9.59
N ASP A 77 12.24 6.68 9.12
CA ASP A 77 11.19 6.27 10.02
C ASP A 77 11.02 4.78 10.27
N ILE A 78 11.69 3.90 9.53
CA ILE A 78 11.56 2.45 9.76
C ILE A 78 12.95 1.86 9.89
N GLU A 79 13.47 1.86 11.11
CA GLU A 79 14.75 1.22 11.41
C GLU A 79 14.70 -0.27 11.03
N ASN A 80 15.75 -0.75 10.37
CA ASN A 80 15.90 -2.14 9.96
C ASN A 80 14.77 -2.67 9.04
N CYS A 81 14.17 -1.82 8.20
CA CYS A 81 13.27 -2.23 7.13
C CYS A 81 14.03 -2.31 5.80
N HIS A 82 13.93 -3.44 5.12
CA HIS A 82 14.42 -3.56 3.75
C HIS A 82 13.46 -2.86 2.79
N VAL A 83 13.92 -1.80 2.13
CA VAL A 83 13.14 -1.07 1.12
C VAL A 83 13.73 -1.35 -0.26
N CYS A 84 12.94 -1.95 -1.16
CA CYS A 84 13.40 -2.34 -2.49
C CYS A 84 12.27 -2.29 -3.53
N THR A 85 12.62 -2.42 -4.79
CA THR A 85 11.65 -2.65 -5.87
C THR A 85 11.25 -4.13 -5.92
N HIS A 86 10.10 -4.43 -6.55
CA HIS A 86 9.66 -5.82 -6.72
C HIS A 86 10.68 -6.70 -7.46
N THR A 87 11.41 -6.14 -8.43
CA THR A 87 12.46 -6.86 -9.15
C THR A 87 13.66 -7.20 -8.28
N GLN A 88 14.09 -6.27 -7.42
CA GLN A 88 15.15 -6.52 -6.44
C GLN A 88 14.71 -7.58 -5.41
N PHE A 89 13.50 -7.43 -4.85
CA PHE A 89 12.93 -8.41 -3.93
C PHE A 89 12.97 -9.84 -4.49
N LEU A 90 12.53 -10.02 -5.74
CA LEU A 90 12.52 -11.34 -6.40
C LEU A 90 13.92 -11.88 -6.73
N SER A 91 14.91 -11.01 -6.93
CA SER A 91 16.31 -11.39 -7.14
C SER A 91 16.95 -11.92 -5.86
N ASP A 92 16.63 -11.30 -4.72
CA ASP A 92 17.23 -11.63 -3.42
C ASP A 92 16.73 -12.96 -2.84
N ARG A 93 15.54 -13.42 -3.25
CA ARG A 93 14.89 -14.69 -2.84
C ARG A 93 14.89 -14.90 -1.32
N ARG A 94 14.77 -13.82 -0.57
CA ARG A 94 14.76 -13.84 0.90
C ARG A 94 13.32 -13.85 1.40
N SER A 95 13.06 -14.63 2.46
CA SER A 95 11.78 -14.62 3.15
C SER A 95 11.74 -13.54 4.23
N TYR A 96 10.56 -13.01 4.47
CA TYR A 96 10.29 -11.94 5.45
C TYR A 96 9.10 -12.29 6.33
N ASP A 97 9.11 -11.79 7.55
CA ASP A 97 8.00 -11.93 8.49
C ASP A 97 6.83 -11.05 8.10
N LEU A 98 7.11 -9.82 7.65
CA LEU A 98 6.11 -8.91 7.07
C LEU A 98 6.62 -8.29 5.78
N VAL A 99 5.80 -8.38 4.74
CA VAL A 99 6.00 -7.67 3.47
C VAL A 99 4.83 -6.70 3.27
N CYS A 100 5.14 -5.43 3.06
CA CYS A 100 4.21 -4.43 2.59
C CYS A 100 4.51 -4.10 1.12
N LEU A 101 3.52 -4.26 0.24
CA LEU A 101 3.63 -4.02 -1.20
C LEU A 101 2.74 -2.86 -1.60
N ASP A 102 3.34 -1.78 -2.10
CA ASP A 102 2.63 -0.62 -2.63
C ASP A 102 2.38 -0.78 -4.14
N GLU A 103 1.27 -0.22 -4.63
CA GLU A 103 0.84 -0.20 -6.04
C GLU A 103 0.75 -1.61 -6.65
N VAL A 104 0.02 -2.53 -5.99
CA VAL A 104 -0.13 -3.93 -6.43
C VAL A 104 -0.69 -4.07 -7.84
N GLN A 105 -1.49 -3.11 -8.34
CA GLN A 105 -2.04 -3.11 -9.68
C GLN A 105 -0.97 -3.01 -10.79
N ASP A 106 0.26 -2.60 -10.45
CA ASP A 106 1.36 -2.50 -11.42
C ASP A 106 2.24 -3.77 -11.45
N ILE A 107 1.95 -4.75 -10.60
CA ILE A 107 2.72 -5.99 -10.46
C ILE A 107 2.16 -7.07 -11.39
N LYS A 108 3.04 -7.86 -12.03
CA LYS A 108 2.64 -9.02 -12.82
C LYS A 108 2.12 -10.13 -11.91
N LEU A 109 1.14 -10.89 -12.40
CA LEU A 109 0.57 -12.02 -11.66
C LEU A 109 1.65 -13.00 -11.15
N SER A 110 2.58 -13.39 -12.02
CA SER A 110 3.67 -14.31 -11.67
C SER A 110 4.56 -13.80 -10.54
N ASP A 111 4.76 -12.48 -10.47
CA ASP A 111 5.60 -11.84 -9.49
C ASP A 111 4.85 -11.67 -8.16
N LEU A 112 3.56 -11.34 -8.19
CA LEU A 112 2.72 -11.30 -7.00
C LEU A 112 2.62 -12.67 -6.30
N ILE A 113 2.47 -13.75 -7.08
CA ILE A 113 2.47 -15.13 -6.54
C ILE A 113 3.80 -15.43 -5.83
N LYS A 114 4.94 -15.06 -6.42
CA LYS A 114 6.26 -15.25 -5.82
C LYS A 114 6.43 -14.39 -4.56
N ILE A 115 6.08 -13.10 -4.61
CA ILE A 115 6.15 -12.20 -3.45
C ILE A 115 5.37 -12.81 -2.28
N LYS A 116 4.15 -13.28 -2.54
CA LYS A 116 3.32 -13.94 -1.52
C LYS A 116 4.03 -15.16 -0.91
N SER A 117 4.76 -15.95 -1.71
CA SER A 117 5.44 -17.16 -1.21
C SER A 117 6.64 -16.88 -0.30
N TYR A 118 7.20 -15.65 -0.34
CA TYR A 118 8.31 -15.21 0.50
C TYR A 118 7.88 -14.40 1.72
N ALA A 119 6.58 -14.21 1.93
CA ALA A 119 6.03 -13.43 3.04
C ALA A 119 5.24 -14.31 4.01
N ARG A 120 5.56 -14.26 5.30
CA ARG A 120 4.71 -14.87 6.35
C ARG A 120 3.41 -14.08 6.52
N LYS A 121 3.51 -12.74 6.50
CA LYS A 121 2.40 -11.79 6.46
C LYS A 121 2.60 -10.88 5.25
N LEU A 122 1.57 -10.74 4.40
CA LEU A 122 1.60 -9.86 3.23
C LEU A 122 0.45 -8.86 3.30
N ILE A 123 0.79 -7.58 3.32
CA ILE A 123 -0.19 -6.50 3.20
C ILE A 123 0.09 -5.76 1.90
N VAL A 124 -0.89 -5.74 1.01
CA VAL A 124 -0.78 -5.03 -0.26
C VAL A 124 -1.71 -3.83 -0.29
N CYS A 125 -1.36 -2.81 -1.06
CA CYS A 125 -2.30 -1.76 -1.38
C CYS A 125 -2.25 -1.39 -2.87
N GLY A 126 -3.34 -0.82 -3.38
CA GLY A 126 -3.44 -0.40 -4.76
C GLY A 126 -4.75 0.29 -5.10
N ASP A 127 -4.78 0.75 -6.34
CA ASP A 127 -5.94 1.38 -6.96
C ASP A 127 -6.07 0.86 -8.40
N ASN A 128 -7.01 -0.03 -8.63
CA ASN A 128 -7.18 -0.66 -9.95
C ASN A 128 -7.55 0.34 -11.05
N THR A 129 -8.10 1.49 -10.71
CA THR A 129 -8.39 2.57 -11.68
C THR A 129 -7.12 3.25 -12.21
N GLN A 130 -5.98 3.07 -11.54
CA GLN A 130 -4.69 3.64 -11.91
C GLN A 130 -3.78 2.67 -12.68
N GLN A 131 -4.26 1.48 -13.02
CA GLN A 131 -3.47 0.52 -13.78
C GLN A 131 -3.12 1.07 -15.17
N ILE A 132 -1.83 1.23 -15.44
CA ILE A 132 -1.32 1.78 -16.71
C ILE A 132 -0.52 0.77 -17.51
N TYR A 133 -0.10 -0.35 -16.93
CA TYR A 133 0.72 -1.34 -17.62
C TYR A 133 -0.12 -2.52 -18.10
N PRO A 134 -0.19 -2.79 -19.42
CA PRO A 134 -0.97 -3.91 -19.97
C PRO A 134 -0.49 -5.30 -19.51
N SER A 135 0.77 -5.39 -19.04
CA SER A 135 1.38 -6.64 -18.57
C SER A 135 1.17 -6.92 -17.08
N SER A 136 0.54 -6.00 -16.35
CA SER A 136 0.24 -6.18 -14.95
C SER A 136 -0.95 -7.12 -14.74
N ALA A 137 -1.10 -7.66 -13.53
CA ALA A 137 -2.23 -8.51 -13.19
C ALA A 137 -3.54 -7.71 -13.24
N SER A 138 -4.56 -8.28 -13.84
CA SER A 138 -5.93 -7.76 -13.77
C SER A 138 -6.47 -7.82 -12.34
N GLU A 139 -7.51 -7.05 -12.04
CA GLU A 139 -8.14 -7.08 -10.71
C GLU A 139 -8.56 -8.49 -10.31
N GLY A 140 -9.24 -9.23 -11.19
CA GLY A 140 -9.66 -10.61 -10.91
C GLY A 140 -8.50 -11.58 -10.68
N GLU A 141 -7.34 -11.36 -11.32
CA GLU A 141 -6.14 -12.16 -11.07
C GLU A 141 -5.54 -11.81 -9.70
N ILE A 142 -5.50 -10.53 -9.33
CA ILE A 142 -5.06 -10.10 -8.00
C ILE A 142 -5.98 -10.71 -6.93
N GLU A 143 -7.31 -10.63 -7.11
CA GLU A 143 -8.29 -11.26 -6.23
C GLU A 143 -8.08 -12.77 -6.08
N SER A 144 -7.74 -13.46 -7.16
CA SER A 144 -7.48 -14.89 -7.13
C SER A 144 -6.26 -15.25 -6.28
N VAL A 145 -5.19 -14.45 -6.34
CA VAL A 145 -3.97 -14.63 -5.52
C VAL A 145 -4.22 -14.25 -4.07
N LEU A 146 -4.98 -13.18 -3.83
CA LEU A 146 -5.31 -12.67 -2.52
C LEU A 146 -6.59 -13.29 -1.92
N LYS A 147 -7.05 -14.39 -2.48
CA LYS A 147 -8.25 -15.09 -2.00
C LYS A 147 -8.20 -15.29 -0.49
N TYR A 148 -9.32 -14.97 0.18
CA TYR A 148 -9.47 -15.00 1.64
C TYR A 148 -8.63 -13.95 2.40
N CYS A 149 -8.15 -12.90 1.75
CA CYS A 149 -7.52 -11.79 2.45
C CYS A 149 -8.54 -10.97 3.26
N THR A 150 -8.04 -10.25 4.25
CA THR A 150 -8.79 -9.15 4.88
C THR A 150 -8.74 -7.97 3.92
N GLU A 151 -9.89 -7.55 3.38
CA GLU A 151 -9.99 -6.43 2.45
C GLU A 151 -10.59 -5.21 3.14
N ARG A 152 -10.00 -4.03 2.88
CA ARG A 152 -10.52 -2.73 3.32
C ARG A 152 -10.34 -1.69 2.23
N SER A 153 -11.34 -0.80 2.13
CA SER A 153 -11.34 0.31 1.19
C SER A 153 -11.22 1.64 1.93
N LEU A 154 -10.39 2.53 1.38
CA LEU A 154 -10.27 3.92 1.82
C LEU A 154 -11.12 4.80 0.90
N HIS A 155 -12.08 5.51 1.46
CA HIS A 155 -13.06 6.29 0.70
C HIS A 155 -12.71 7.78 0.62
N LYS A 156 -11.83 8.28 1.50
CA LYS A 156 -11.47 9.70 1.56
C LYS A 156 -10.13 9.97 0.88
N VAL A 157 -10.05 11.08 0.14
CA VAL A 157 -8.84 11.55 -0.57
C VAL A 157 -8.32 12.82 0.09
N TYR A 158 -7.04 12.83 0.50
CA TYR A 158 -6.43 13.91 1.30
C TYR A 158 -5.38 14.72 0.53
N ARG A 159 -4.82 14.18 -0.55
CA ARG A 159 -3.73 14.83 -1.30
C ARG A 159 -4.22 15.86 -2.30
N THR A 160 -5.45 15.77 -2.76
CA THR A 160 -5.99 16.52 -3.88
C THR A 160 -6.99 17.57 -3.40
N THR A 161 -7.02 18.74 -4.03
CA THR A 161 -7.99 19.78 -3.68
C THR A 161 -9.39 19.41 -4.16
N LYS A 162 -10.42 19.91 -3.48
CA LYS A 162 -11.83 19.71 -3.83
C LYS A 162 -12.12 20.02 -5.31
N LYS A 163 -11.59 21.13 -5.83
CA LYS A 163 -11.78 21.52 -7.25
C LYS A 163 -11.22 20.51 -8.24
N ILE A 164 -10.09 19.87 -7.93
CA ILE A 164 -9.50 18.84 -8.81
C ILE A 164 -10.36 17.58 -8.76
N LEU A 165 -10.87 17.20 -7.59
CA LEU A 165 -11.78 16.06 -7.46
C LEU A 165 -13.09 16.29 -8.21
N GLU A 166 -13.66 17.49 -8.15
CA GLU A 166 -14.86 17.87 -8.91
C GLU A 166 -14.65 17.73 -10.43
N ILE A 167 -13.50 18.17 -10.94
CA ILE A 167 -13.15 18.03 -12.37
C ILE A 167 -12.94 16.54 -12.72
N ALA A 168 -12.23 15.80 -11.89
CA ALA A 168 -11.99 14.39 -12.12
C ALA A 168 -13.29 13.57 -12.11
N ASP A 169 -14.23 13.89 -11.23
CA ASP A 169 -15.54 13.25 -11.16
C ASP A 169 -16.39 13.52 -12.42
N CYS A 170 -16.27 14.72 -13.02
CA CYS A 170 -16.89 15.02 -14.31
C CYS A 170 -16.34 14.17 -15.45
N ILE A 171 -15.04 13.80 -15.40
CA ILE A 171 -14.38 12.99 -16.42
C ILE A 171 -14.65 11.49 -16.20
N TYR A 172 -14.74 11.06 -14.95
CA TYR A 172 -14.91 9.68 -14.54
C TYR A 172 -15.99 9.53 -13.45
N PRO A 173 -17.28 9.74 -13.80
CA PRO A 173 -18.37 9.81 -12.82
C PRO A 173 -18.62 8.50 -12.08
N ASP A 174 -18.30 7.36 -12.69
CA ASP A 174 -18.49 6.05 -12.04
C ASP A 174 -17.60 5.84 -10.81
N ALA A 175 -16.51 6.62 -10.67
CA ALA A 175 -15.62 6.55 -9.52
C ALA A 175 -16.19 7.28 -8.28
N ASN A 176 -17.23 8.11 -8.45
CA ASN A 176 -17.85 8.90 -7.38
C ASN A 176 -16.81 9.65 -6.50
N LEU A 177 -15.86 10.30 -7.15
CA LEU A 177 -14.74 10.99 -6.50
C LEU A 177 -15.16 12.16 -5.64
N PHE A 178 -16.33 12.74 -5.94
CA PHE A 178 -16.92 13.83 -5.15
C PHE A 178 -17.24 13.37 -3.73
N ALA A 179 -17.74 12.15 -3.55
CA ALA A 179 -18.01 11.57 -2.23
C ALA A 179 -16.72 11.26 -1.43
N ALA A 180 -15.56 11.23 -2.10
CA ALA A 180 -14.26 10.98 -1.46
C ALA A 180 -13.64 12.24 -0.82
N ILE A 181 -14.31 13.40 -0.88
CA ILE A 181 -13.83 14.64 -0.27
C ILE A 181 -13.98 14.52 1.26
N PRO A 182 -12.92 14.77 2.05
CA PRO A 182 -13.04 14.85 3.51
C PRO A 182 -13.92 16.02 3.94
N ASP A 183 -14.65 15.85 5.03
CA ASP A 183 -15.48 16.90 5.65
C ASP A 183 -14.62 18.07 6.14
#